data_c7f0589ca91b5b00839e1c85a71ed201
#
_entry.id   c7f0589ca91b5b00839e1c85a71ed201
#
_cell.length_a   1.000
_cell.length_b   1.000
_cell.length_c   1.000
_cell.angle_alpha   90.00
_cell.angle_beta   90.00
_cell.angle_gamma   90.00
#
_symmetry.space_group_name_H-M   'P 1'
#
loop_
_entity.id
_entity.type
_entity.pdbx_description
1 polymer ?
#
loop_
_entity_poly.entity_id
_entity_poly.type
_entity_poly.pdbx_seq_one_letter_code
_entity_poly.pdbx_strand_id
1 'polypeptide(L)'
;TGTGKTLAYLVPAILSRQRVLVSTGTKNLQEQIFFKDIPTLRDALDVPFTATCMKGRANYLCLHRLDQLHDGSGPASHDVFLPIVREWSARTETGDRAELLDLPEDLPFWSEVSATADTCLGTECPRYTECF
;
A
#
# COMPACT_ATOMS: atom_id res chain seq x y z
N THR A 1 -14.99 -0.28 -21.64
CA THR A 1 -15.14 0.12 -20.24
C THR A 1 -14.59 1.49 -19.89
N GLY A 2 -13.88 2.22 -20.73
CA GLY A 2 -13.31 3.54 -20.49
C GLY A 2 -14.33 4.72 -20.56
N THR A 3 -15.49 4.61 -19.97
CA THR A 3 -16.61 5.55 -20.10
C THR A 3 -16.60 6.73 -19.12
N GLY A 4 -15.47 7.04 -18.47
CA GLY A 4 -15.38 8.17 -17.54
C GLY A 4 -16.17 7.99 -16.24
N LYS A 5 -16.63 6.78 -15.90
CA LYS A 5 -17.43 6.53 -14.70
C LYS A 5 -16.71 6.98 -13.42
N THR A 6 -15.41 6.76 -13.36
CA THR A 6 -14.59 7.16 -12.19
C THR A 6 -14.63 8.67 -12.00
N LEU A 7 -14.45 9.43 -13.06
CA LEU A 7 -14.52 10.89 -13.02
C LEU A 7 -15.93 11.39 -12.67
N ALA A 8 -16.97 10.68 -13.10
CA ALA A 8 -18.36 11.06 -12.84
C ALA A 8 -18.72 11.10 -11.35
N TYR A 9 -18.06 10.30 -10.50
CA TYR A 9 -18.26 10.38 -9.05
C TYR A 9 -17.14 11.12 -8.31
N LEU A 10 -15.90 11.09 -8.81
CA LEU A 10 -14.80 11.81 -8.16
C LEU A 10 -14.94 13.33 -8.27
N VAL A 11 -15.33 13.85 -9.42
CA VAL A 11 -15.50 15.31 -9.62
C VAL A 11 -16.50 15.91 -8.63
N PRO A 12 -17.76 15.43 -8.55
CA PRO A 12 -18.70 15.97 -7.55
C PRO A 12 -18.23 15.72 -6.10
N ALA A 13 -17.56 14.60 -5.82
CA ALA A 13 -17.00 14.33 -4.49
C ALA A 13 -15.99 15.40 -4.08
N ILE A 14 -15.05 15.75 -4.97
CA ILE A 14 -14.04 16.79 -4.73
C ILE A 14 -14.69 18.17 -4.61
N LEU A 15 -15.59 18.50 -5.51
CA LEU A 15 -16.27 19.81 -5.52
C LEU A 15 -17.18 20.01 -4.31
N SER A 16 -17.70 18.94 -3.70
CA SER A 16 -18.51 19.02 -2.48
C SER A 16 -17.74 19.56 -1.27
N ARG A 17 -16.40 19.50 -1.28
CA ARG A 17 -15.50 19.84 -0.17
C ARG A 17 -15.78 19.08 1.12
N GLN A 18 -16.46 17.96 1.02
CA GLN A 18 -16.75 17.08 2.16
C GLN A 18 -15.73 15.95 2.26
N ARG A 19 -15.71 15.29 3.42
CA ARG A 19 -14.97 14.02 3.56
C ARG A 19 -15.76 12.93 2.83
N VAL A 20 -15.12 12.34 1.84
CA VAL A 20 -15.71 11.27 1.03
C VAL A 20 -14.83 10.03 1.13
N LEU A 21 -15.44 8.89 1.40
CA LEU A 21 -14.80 7.59 1.34
C LEU A 21 -15.21 6.88 0.04
N VAL A 22 -14.21 6.54 -0.77
CA VAL A 22 -14.41 5.75 -2.00
C VAL A 22 -13.95 4.33 -1.74
N SER A 23 -14.87 3.37 -1.74
CA SER A 23 -14.57 1.94 -1.61
C SER A 23 -14.52 1.29 -2.99
N THR A 24 -13.47 0.52 -3.24
CA THR A 24 -13.27 -0.22 -4.50
C THR A 24 -13.12 -1.71 -4.24
N GLY A 25 -13.62 -2.53 -5.19
CA GLY A 25 -13.54 -3.99 -5.07
C GLY A 25 -12.23 -4.61 -5.55
N THR A 26 -11.35 -3.84 -6.21
CA THR A 26 -10.10 -4.34 -6.77
C THR A 26 -8.94 -3.40 -6.53
N LYS A 27 -7.74 -3.95 -6.34
CA LYS A 27 -6.49 -3.18 -6.18
C LYS A 27 -6.21 -2.33 -7.42
N ASN A 28 -6.35 -2.89 -8.61
CA ASN A 28 -6.09 -2.20 -9.87
C ASN A 28 -6.92 -0.92 -10.01
N LEU A 29 -8.21 -0.97 -9.64
CA LEU A 29 -9.07 0.21 -9.67
C LEU A 29 -8.66 1.22 -8.60
N GLN A 30 -8.29 0.76 -7.41
CA GLN A 30 -7.81 1.62 -6.33
C GLN A 30 -6.53 2.37 -6.75
N GLU A 31 -5.58 1.67 -7.35
CA GLU A 31 -4.34 2.23 -7.86
C GLU A 31 -4.57 3.18 -9.03
N GLN A 32 -5.43 2.82 -9.97
CA GLN A 32 -5.82 3.70 -11.07
C GLN A 32 -6.39 5.02 -10.52
N ILE A 33 -7.32 4.95 -9.57
CA ILE A 33 -7.92 6.15 -8.97
C ILE A 33 -6.85 7.01 -8.31
N PHE A 34 -6.03 6.41 -7.45
CA PHE A 34 -5.10 7.16 -6.62
C PHE A 34 -3.90 7.71 -7.39
N PHE A 35 -3.29 6.91 -8.25
CA PHE A 35 -2.05 7.28 -8.94
C PHE A 35 -2.27 7.94 -10.31
N LYS A 36 -3.47 7.82 -10.90
CA LYS A 36 -3.77 8.37 -12.22
C LYS A 36 -4.90 9.39 -12.19
N ASP A 37 -6.08 9.01 -11.69
CA ASP A 37 -7.27 9.86 -11.80
C ASP A 37 -7.19 11.05 -10.83
N ILE A 38 -6.75 10.85 -9.59
CA ILE A 38 -6.59 11.92 -8.58
C ILE A 38 -5.56 12.98 -9.00
N PRO A 39 -4.34 12.65 -9.47
CA PRO A 39 -3.42 13.65 -10.00
C PRO A 39 -4.00 14.41 -11.18
N THR A 40 -4.62 13.73 -12.14
CA THR A 40 -5.27 14.38 -13.29
C THR A 40 -6.35 15.37 -12.86
N LEU A 41 -7.17 15.01 -11.88
CA LEU A 41 -8.20 15.89 -11.33
C LEU A 41 -7.61 17.06 -10.53
N ARG A 42 -6.49 16.85 -9.85
CA ARG A 42 -5.79 17.92 -9.12
C ARG A 42 -5.27 18.99 -10.08
N ASP A 43 -4.78 18.56 -11.25
CA ASP A 43 -4.30 19.47 -12.29
C ASP A 43 -5.46 20.17 -13.05
N ALA A 44 -6.59 19.49 -13.22
CA ALA A 44 -7.73 19.97 -13.98
C ALA A 44 -8.71 20.82 -13.18
N LEU A 45 -8.83 20.55 -11.88
CA LEU A 45 -9.73 21.28 -10.98
C LEU A 45 -8.89 22.26 -10.16
N ASP A 46 -9.11 23.55 -10.34
CA ASP A 46 -8.46 24.59 -9.52
C ASP A 46 -9.08 24.65 -8.10
N VAL A 47 -9.10 23.49 -7.44
CA VAL A 47 -9.67 23.32 -6.09
C VAL A 47 -8.68 22.53 -5.23
N PRO A 48 -8.18 23.08 -4.11
CA PRO A 48 -7.32 22.34 -3.22
C PRO A 48 -8.08 21.21 -2.52
N PHE A 49 -7.55 19.99 -2.57
CA PHE A 49 -8.05 18.84 -1.84
C PHE A 49 -6.91 17.88 -1.49
N THR A 50 -7.10 17.10 -0.44
CA THR A 50 -6.21 16.01 -0.05
C THR A 50 -6.87 14.68 -0.33
N ALA A 51 -6.08 13.70 -0.75
CA ALA A 51 -6.51 12.34 -0.93
C ALA A 51 -5.47 11.38 -0.33
N THR A 52 -5.94 10.33 0.28
CA THR A 52 -5.11 9.23 0.79
C THR A 52 -5.70 7.91 0.34
N CYS A 53 -4.85 6.91 0.24
CA CYS A 53 -5.23 5.55 -0.14
C CYS A 53 -4.91 4.60 1.02
N MET A 54 -5.84 3.72 1.35
CA MET A 54 -5.63 2.69 2.35
C MET A 54 -5.95 1.32 1.76
N LYS A 55 -5.04 0.39 1.93
CA LYS A 55 -5.18 -1.02 1.54
C LYS A 55 -5.31 -1.90 2.79
N GLY A 56 -5.67 -3.16 2.63
CA GLY A 56 -5.62 -4.12 3.73
C GLY A 56 -4.18 -4.33 4.23
N ARG A 57 -4.00 -4.63 5.52
CA ARG A 57 -2.67 -4.76 6.18
C ARG A 57 -1.69 -5.67 5.46
N ALA A 58 -2.17 -6.74 4.85
CA ALA A 58 -1.34 -7.66 4.06
C ALA A 58 -0.65 -7.02 2.84
N ASN A 59 -1.02 -5.79 2.48
CA ASN A 59 -0.33 -5.04 1.41
C ASN A 59 0.83 -4.19 1.92
N TYR A 60 1.02 -4.11 3.23
CA TYR A 60 2.07 -3.31 3.84
C TYR A 60 3.12 -4.19 4.52
N LEU A 61 4.35 -3.70 4.53
CA LEU A 61 5.45 -4.31 5.25
C LEU A 61 5.17 -4.29 6.75
N CYS A 62 5.43 -5.40 7.41
CA CYS A 62 5.43 -5.49 8.86
C CYS A 62 6.88 -5.48 9.37
N LEU A 63 7.34 -4.36 9.90
CA LEU A 63 8.71 -4.21 10.41
C LEU A 63 9.03 -5.24 11.49
N HIS A 64 8.08 -5.53 12.39
CA HIS A 64 8.26 -6.54 13.43
C HIS A 64 8.53 -7.93 12.86
N ARG A 65 7.80 -8.34 11.81
CA ARG A 65 8.02 -9.64 11.17
C ARG A 65 9.31 -9.65 10.36
N LEU A 66 9.66 -8.55 9.71
CA LEU A 66 10.94 -8.41 9.01
C LEU A 66 12.13 -8.57 9.96
N ASP A 67 12.05 -8.00 11.16
CA ASP A 67 13.10 -8.11 12.20
C ASP A 67 13.28 -9.55 12.70
N GLN A 68 12.24 -10.37 12.63
CA GLN A 68 12.27 -11.78 13.04
C GLN A 68 12.92 -12.70 12.00
N LEU A 69 13.01 -12.28 10.74
CA LEU A 69 13.66 -13.06 9.72
C LEU A 69 15.19 -12.88 9.77
N HIS A 70 15.90 -14.00 9.78
CA HIS A 70 17.36 -14.03 9.81
C HIS A 70 17.86 -14.57 8.48
N ASP A 71 18.99 -14.04 8.02
CA ASP A 71 19.63 -14.53 6.80
C ASP A 71 20.03 -16.00 6.97
N GLY A 72 19.73 -16.82 5.96
CA GLY A 72 20.06 -18.25 5.95
C GLY A 72 19.18 -19.16 6.81
N SER A 73 18.12 -18.64 7.46
CA SER A 73 17.22 -19.43 8.33
C SER A 73 15.95 -19.94 7.63
N GLY A 74 15.79 -19.67 6.34
CA GLY A 74 14.59 -20.00 5.58
C GLY A 74 14.85 -20.67 4.22
N PRO A 75 13.80 -20.84 3.41
CA PRO A 75 13.92 -21.32 2.04
C PRO A 75 14.88 -20.44 1.21
N ALA A 76 15.49 -21.00 0.16
CA ALA A 76 16.41 -20.27 -0.73
C ALA A 76 15.82 -18.98 -1.33
N SER A 77 14.48 -18.86 -1.39
CA SER A 77 13.79 -17.62 -1.78
C SER A 77 14.04 -16.47 -0.79
N HIS A 78 14.29 -16.75 0.50
CA HIS A 78 14.62 -15.73 1.49
C HIS A 78 15.95 -15.06 1.19
N ASP A 79 16.95 -15.83 0.78
CA ASP A 79 18.28 -15.30 0.48
C ASP A 79 18.26 -14.31 -0.70
N VAL A 80 17.28 -14.44 -1.60
CA VAL A 80 17.12 -13.54 -2.75
C VAL A 80 16.30 -12.30 -2.40
N PHE A 81 15.17 -12.46 -1.72
CA PHE A 81 14.20 -11.38 -1.54
C PHE A 81 14.38 -10.60 -0.25
N LEU A 82 14.89 -11.22 0.80
CA LEU A 82 15.07 -10.56 2.10
C LEU A 82 16.02 -9.35 2.03
N PRO A 83 17.18 -9.40 1.36
CA PRO A 83 18.04 -8.23 1.19
C PRO A 83 17.34 -7.09 0.45
N ILE A 84 16.57 -7.39 -0.59
CA ILE A 84 15.84 -6.40 -1.38
C ILE A 84 14.79 -5.69 -0.51
N VAL A 85 14.02 -6.46 0.25
CA VAL A 85 12.99 -5.91 1.14
C VAL A 85 13.61 -5.10 2.27
N ARG A 86 14.75 -5.52 2.83
CA ARG A 86 15.47 -4.76 3.86
C ARG A 86 16.01 -3.44 3.34
N GLU A 87 16.63 -3.43 2.18
CA GLU A 87 17.10 -2.20 1.56
C GLU A 87 15.95 -1.24 1.27
N TRP A 88 14.85 -1.75 0.73
CA TRP A 88 13.66 -0.96 0.48
C TRP A 88 13.01 -0.46 1.77
N SER A 89 12.95 -1.27 2.82
CA SER A 89 12.35 -0.88 4.11
C SER A 89 13.00 0.34 4.75
N ALA A 90 14.27 0.59 4.46
CA ALA A 90 15.01 1.75 4.94
C ALA A 90 14.68 3.05 4.16
N ARG A 91 13.98 2.96 3.03
CA ARG A 91 13.69 4.09 2.13
C ARG A 91 12.20 4.39 1.97
N THR A 92 11.34 3.38 2.17
CA THR A 92 9.90 3.55 1.99
C THR A 92 9.30 4.43 3.08
N GLU A 93 8.39 5.30 2.69
CA GLU A 93 7.58 6.09 3.62
C GLU A 93 6.22 5.46 3.88
N THR A 94 5.75 4.61 2.98
CA THR A 94 4.40 4.02 3.05
C THR A 94 4.39 2.55 3.43
N GLY A 95 5.51 1.85 3.20
CA GLY A 95 5.58 0.39 3.36
C GLY A 95 4.69 -0.40 2.39
N ASP A 96 4.10 0.27 1.39
CA ASP A 96 3.18 -0.38 0.44
C ASP A 96 3.96 -1.26 -0.54
N ARG A 97 3.61 -2.55 -0.60
CA ARG A 97 4.18 -3.51 -1.54
C ARG A 97 4.18 -3.03 -3.00
N ALA A 98 3.22 -2.22 -3.39
CA ALA A 98 3.13 -1.68 -4.76
C ALA A 98 4.35 -0.84 -5.17
N GLU A 99 5.17 -0.39 -4.23
CA GLU A 99 6.45 0.28 -4.52
C GLU A 99 7.53 -0.69 -5.05
N LEU A 100 7.39 -1.99 -4.77
CA LEU A 100 8.34 -3.04 -5.18
C LEU A 100 7.93 -3.62 -6.54
N LEU A 101 8.14 -2.85 -7.61
CA LEU A 101 7.73 -3.20 -8.97
C LEU A 101 8.45 -4.45 -9.53
N ASP A 102 9.64 -4.73 -9.05
CA ASP A 102 10.47 -5.84 -9.52
C ASP A 102 10.15 -7.18 -8.83
N LEU A 103 9.25 -7.19 -7.86
CA LEU A 103 8.85 -8.42 -7.17
C LEU A 103 7.57 -9.01 -7.76
N PRO A 104 7.53 -10.33 -8.02
CA PRO A 104 6.32 -11.03 -8.48
C PRO A 104 5.13 -10.77 -7.55
N GLU A 105 3.92 -10.58 -8.12
CA GLU A 105 2.72 -10.35 -7.31
C GLU A 105 2.42 -11.52 -6.35
N ASP A 106 2.59 -12.76 -6.83
CA ASP A 106 2.31 -14.00 -6.08
C ASP A 106 3.56 -14.52 -5.34
N LEU A 107 4.30 -13.65 -4.67
CA LEU A 107 5.49 -14.05 -3.93
C LEU A 107 5.11 -14.60 -2.55
N PRO A 108 5.27 -15.91 -2.29
CA PRO A 108 4.96 -16.50 -0.97
C PRO A 108 5.70 -15.83 0.18
N PHE A 109 6.95 -15.41 -0.04
CA PHE A 109 7.77 -14.67 0.90
C PHE A 109 7.07 -13.44 1.47
N TRP A 110 6.23 -12.74 0.68
CA TRP A 110 5.54 -11.53 1.16
C TRP A 110 4.64 -11.80 2.38
N SER A 111 4.03 -12.97 2.46
CA SER A 111 3.21 -13.36 3.62
C SER A 111 4.01 -13.48 4.92
N GLU A 112 5.32 -13.63 4.83
CA GLU A 112 6.21 -13.73 5.98
C GLU A 112 6.63 -12.38 6.55
N VAL A 113 6.67 -11.36 5.68
CA VAL A 113 7.03 -9.97 6.03
C VAL A 113 5.83 -9.03 6.12
N SER A 114 4.61 -9.52 5.92
CA SER A 114 3.37 -8.76 6.07
C SER A 114 2.53 -9.30 7.23
N ALA A 115 1.49 -8.57 7.64
CA ALA A 115 0.60 -8.99 8.70
C ALA A 115 -0.87 -8.91 8.24
N THR A 116 -1.68 -9.83 8.75
CA THR A 116 -3.15 -9.78 8.66
C THR A 116 -3.74 -9.11 9.91
N ALA A 117 -5.06 -8.95 9.94
CA ALA A 117 -5.74 -8.47 11.14
C ALA A 117 -5.50 -9.39 12.35
N ASP A 118 -5.43 -10.70 12.12
CA ASP A 118 -5.27 -11.71 13.18
C ASP A 118 -3.83 -11.86 13.67
N THR A 119 -2.86 -11.52 12.83
CA THR A 119 -1.42 -11.68 13.14
C THR A 119 -0.74 -10.38 13.57
N CYS A 120 -1.41 -9.25 13.45
CA CYS A 120 -0.88 -7.96 13.87
C CYS A 120 -1.05 -7.76 15.38
N LEU A 121 0.04 -7.42 16.08
CA LEU A 121 0.06 -7.19 17.53
C LEU A 121 -0.60 -5.85 17.93
N GLY A 122 -0.96 -4.99 16.97
CA GLY A 122 -1.57 -3.69 17.27
C GLY A 122 -0.68 -2.83 18.18
N THR A 123 -1.27 -2.23 19.20
CA THR A 123 -0.58 -1.33 20.14
C THR A 123 0.48 -2.02 21.00
N GLU A 124 0.46 -3.34 21.09
CA GLU A 124 1.46 -4.12 21.84
C GLU A 124 2.71 -4.43 21.01
N CYS A 125 2.73 -4.05 19.72
CA CYS A 125 3.86 -4.29 18.87
C CYS A 125 5.05 -3.42 19.25
N PRO A 126 6.27 -4.00 19.41
CA PRO A 126 7.47 -3.21 19.73
C PRO A 126 7.83 -2.19 18.65
N ARG A 127 7.34 -2.36 17.42
CA ARG A 127 7.54 -1.44 16.29
C ARG A 127 6.30 -0.58 16.02
N TYR A 128 5.38 -0.43 16.99
CA TYR A 128 4.10 0.25 16.78
C TYR A 128 4.25 1.72 16.32
N THR A 129 5.20 2.44 16.89
CA THR A 129 5.44 3.87 16.59
C THR A 129 6.09 4.11 15.22
N GLU A 130 6.70 3.08 14.65
CA GLU A 130 7.37 3.14 13.34
C GLU A 130 6.57 2.42 12.25
N CYS A 131 5.40 1.87 12.61
CA CYS A 131 4.56 1.09 11.71
C CYS A 131 3.92 1.99 10.64
N PHE A 132 3.89 1.48 9.40
CA PHE A 132 3.24 2.12 8.26
C PHE A 132 1.71 2.14 8.38
#